data_6e374ad2e8c940ab4f883bda6c346bac
#
_entry.id   6e374ad2e8c940ab4f883bda6c346bac
#
_cell.length_a   1.000
_cell.length_b   1.000
_cell.length_c   1.000
_cell.angle_alpha   90.00
_cell.angle_beta   90.00
_cell.angle_gamma   90.00
#
_symmetry.space_group_name_H-M   'P 1'
#
loop_
_entity.id
_entity.type
_entity.pdbx_description
1 polymer ?
#
loop_
_entity_poly.entity_id
_entity_poly.type
_entity_poly.pdbx_seq_one_letter_code
_entity_poly.pdbx_strand_id
1 'polypeptide(L)'
;MATVGVKLGNIGSHWTTACRQAVSELNTLFRRKGITVTLALSGASPLISVRTDPAIAGTAVHGKTSAETDGAGKLLRADVRLPVKLTINTPQGIRDAGTGMAEVIAAHEFVHALGHEPHNTHLMAQTLNKMMGDRAAGDKLQAGAVAMPPLQLSDDSIEMLKGIWS
;
A
#
# COMPACT_ATOMS: atom_id res chain seq x y z
N MET A 1 21.22 -4.93 2.97
CA MET A 1 19.87 -4.37 2.72
C MET A 1 19.24 -5.15 1.59
N ALA A 2 18.03 -5.69 1.81
CA ALA A 2 17.32 -6.44 0.79
C ALA A 2 16.60 -5.50 -0.18
N THR A 3 16.55 -5.85 -1.46
CA THR A 3 15.78 -5.13 -2.47
C THR A 3 14.66 -6.02 -2.99
N VAL A 4 13.46 -5.48 -3.03
CA VAL A 4 12.26 -6.12 -3.57
C VAL A 4 11.82 -5.38 -4.81
N GLY A 5 11.71 -6.08 -5.93
CA GLY A 5 11.21 -5.51 -7.18
C GLY A 5 9.71 -5.24 -7.10
N VAL A 6 9.28 -4.12 -7.65
CA VAL A 6 7.85 -3.79 -7.85
C VAL A 6 7.65 -3.58 -9.34
N LYS A 7 6.95 -4.51 -9.98
CA LYS A 7 6.64 -4.46 -11.40
C LYS A 7 5.20 -4.02 -11.59
N LEU A 8 5.03 -2.83 -12.14
CA LEU A 8 3.72 -2.28 -12.48
C LEU A 8 3.30 -2.82 -13.85
N GLY A 9 2.15 -3.49 -13.87
CA GLY A 9 1.50 -3.87 -15.12
C GLY A 9 0.84 -2.66 -15.80
N ASN A 10 -0.03 -2.94 -16.76
CA ASN A 10 -0.85 -1.91 -17.40
C ASN A 10 -2.04 -1.55 -16.48
N ILE A 11 -1.80 -0.69 -15.51
CA ILE A 11 -2.75 -0.33 -14.45
C ILE A 11 -3.34 1.08 -14.60
N GLY A 12 -2.98 1.77 -15.68
CA GLY A 12 -3.40 3.15 -15.92
C GLY A 12 -2.53 4.18 -15.20
N SER A 13 -2.63 5.44 -15.63
CA SER A 13 -1.78 6.53 -15.12
C SER A 13 -2.06 6.86 -13.66
N HIS A 14 -3.31 6.79 -13.22
CA HIS A 14 -3.71 7.07 -11.85
C HIS A 14 -3.02 6.12 -10.86
N TRP A 15 -3.14 4.82 -11.07
CA TRP A 15 -2.49 3.81 -10.24
C TRP A 15 -0.98 3.80 -10.39
N THR A 16 -0.46 4.05 -11.60
CA THR A 16 0.99 4.13 -11.83
C THR A 16 1.61 5.24 -10.99
N THR A 17 1.01 6.42 -10.99
CA THR A 17 1.45 7.55 -10.16
C THR A 17 1.36 7.21 -8.68
N ALA A 18 0.23 6.67 -8.22
CA ALA A 18 0.02 6.29 -6.83
C ALA A 18 1.04 5.24 -6.36
N CYS A 19 1.29 4.19 -7.15
CA CYS A 19 2.28 3.15 -6.81
C CYS A 19 3.70 3.69 -6.75
N ARG A 20 4.09 4.58 -7.66
CA ARG A 20 5.42 5.21 -7.63
C ARG A 20 5.61 6.06 -6.38
N GLN A 21 4.61 6.83 -6.00
CA GLN A 21 4.63 7.63 -4.77
C GLN A 21 4.69 6.74 -3.53
N ALA A 22 3.88 5.66 -3.51
CA ALA A 22 3.89 4.70 -2.41
C ALA A 22 5.27 4.06 -2.20
N VAL A 23 5.93 3.64 -3.28
CA VAL A 23 7.31 3.10 -3.22
C VAL A 23 8.27 4.12 -2.63
N SER A 24 8.21 5.36 -3.09
CA SER A 24 9.10 6.43 -2.61
C SER A 24 8.89 6.73 -1.12
N GLU A 25 7.64 6.88 -0.70
CA GLU A 25 7.31 7.19 0.69
C GLU A 25 7.59 6.03 1.64
N LEU A 26 7.27 4.80 1.23
CA LEU A 26 7.61 3.60 2.02
C LEU A 26 9.12 3.48 2.21
N ASN A 27 9.92 3.68 1.16
CA ASN A 27 11.38 3.63 1.29
C ASN A 27 11.90 4.69 2.27
N THR A 28 11.31 5.88 2.26
CA THR A 28 11.66 6.94 3.22
C THR A 28 11.26 6.55 4.65
N LEU A 29 10.07 6.00 4.82
CA LEU A 29 9.58 5.52 6.11
C LEU A 29 10.45 4.37 6.64
N PHE A 30 10.73 3.37 5.82
CA PHE A 30 11.55 2.20 6.21
C PHE A 30 12.94 2.62 6.66
N ARG A 31 13.61 3.45 5.87
CA ARG A 31 14.93 3.97 6.23
C ARG A 31 14.91 4.72 7.58
N ARG A 32 13.91 5.59 7.78
CA ARG A 32 13.76 6.36 9.02
C ARG A 32 13.48 5.46 10.23
N LYS A 33 12.80 4.34 10.02
CA LYS A 33 12.43 3.39 11.07
C LYS A 33 13.42 2.23 11.24
N GLY A 34 14.48 2.17 10.44
CA GLY A 34 15.48 1.11 10.51
C GLY A 34 15.02 -0.24 9.99
N ILE A 35 14.05 -0.27 9.08
CA ILE A 35 13.63 -1.46 8.36
C ILE A 35 14.54 -1.63 7.14
N THR A 36 15.22 -2.78 7.02
CA THR A 36 16.31 -2.97 6.05
C THR A 36 15.85 -3.59 4.72
N VAL A 37 14.70 -3.18 4.24
CA VAL A 37 14.20 -3.50 2.91
C VAL A 37 14.01 -2.23 2.08
N THR A 38 14.27 -2.33 0.78
CA THR A 38 14.03 -1.26 -0.20
C THR A 38 13.16 -1.80 -1.32
N LEU A 39 12.14 -1.06 -1.68
CA LEU A 39 11.32 -1.32 -2.86
C LEU A 39 11.95 -0.63 -4.08
N ALA A 40 12.04 -1.34 -5.19
CA ALA A 40 12.57 -0.80 -6.44
C ALA A 40 11.58 -1.04 -7.58
N LEU A 41 11.32 -0.02 -8.38
CA LEU A 41 10.48 -0.14 -9.59
C LEU A 41 11.24 -0.92 -10.68
N SER A 42 11.26 -2.23 -10.53
CA SER A 42 12.04 -3.14 -11.40
C SER A 42 11.41 -4.53 -11.42
N GLY A 43 11.95 -5.41 -12.26
CA GLY A 43 11.59 -6.83 -12.29
C GLY A 43 12.49 -7.73 -11.43
N ALA A 44 13.27 -7.15 -10.50
CA ALA A 44 14.18 -7.92 -9.65
C ALA A 44 13.42 -8.83 -8.67
N SER A 45 13.99 -9.98 -8.35
CA SER A 45 13.46 -10.91 -7.35
C SER A 45 14.06 -10.63 -5.97
N PRO A 46 13.27 -10.78 -4.88
CA PRO A 46 11.84 -11.13 -4.86
C PRO A 46 10.97 -10.05 -5.51
N LEU A 47 9.81 -10.43 -6.06
CA LEU A 47 9.03 -9.57 -6.93
C LEU A 47 7.58 -9.40 -6.44
N ILE A 48 7.15 -8.16 -6.38
CA ILE A 48 5.75 -7.77 -6.24
C ILE A 48 5.23 -7.39 -7.64
N SER A 49 4.27 -8.14 -8.16
CA SER A 49 3.59 -7.80 -9.41
C SER A 49 2.29 -7.08 -9.11
N VAL A 50 2.05 -5.95 -9.76
CA VAL A 50 0.85 -5.13 -9.57
C VAL A 50 0.01 -5.14 -10.83
N ARG A 51 -1.27 -5.47 -10.67
CA ARG A 51 -2.25 -5.47 -11.76
C ARG A 51 -3.60 -4.95 -11.29
N THR A 52 -4.43 -4.54 -12.23
CA THR A 52 -5.84 -4.24 -11.95
C THR A 52 -6.69 -5.50 -12.13
N ASP A 53 -7.77 -5.59 -11.37
CA ASP A 53 -8.71 -6.70 -11.39
C ASP A 53 -10.15 -6.17 -11.45
N PRO A 54 -10.87 -6.39 -12.56
CA PRO A 54 -12.26 -5.94 -12.70
C PRO A 54 -13.23 -6.57 -11.68
N ALA A 55 -12.86 -7.71 -11.08
CA ALA A 55 -13.66 -8.36 -10.05
C ALA A 55 -13.63 -7.62 -8.70
N ILE A 56 -12.67 -6.70 -8.48
CA ILE A 56 -12.62 -5.87 -7.29
C ILE A 56 -13.49 -4.64 -7.50
N ALA A 57 -14.52 -4.48 -6.64
CA ALA A 57 -15.49 -3.41 -6.79
C ALA A 57 -14.91 -2.00 -6.52
N GLY A 58 -13.85 -1.90 -5.72
CA GLY A 58 -13.18 -0.63 -5.47
C GLY A 58 -13.84 0.27 -4.41
N THR A 59 -15.04 -0.07 -3.97
CA THR A 59 -15.78 0.71 -2.96
C THR A 59 -15.69 0.06 -1.56
N ALA A 60 -15.91 -1.26 -1.49
CA ALA A 60 -15.84 -2.04 -0.26
C ALA A 60 -14.47 -2.70 -0.07
N VAL A 61 -13.86 -3.13 -1.15
CA VAL A 61 -12.51 -3.71 -1.18
C VAL A 61 -11.64 -2.83 -2.06
N HIS A 62 -10.60 -2.25 -1.49
CA HIS A 62 -9.73 -1.30 -2.18
C HIS A 62 -8.48 -1.94 -2.78
N GLY A 63 -8.14 -3.16 -2.38
CA GLY A 63 -7.03 -3.94 -2.93
C GLY A 63 -6.99 -5.33 -2.33
N LYS A 64 -6.23 -6.22 -2.95
CA LYS A 64 -5.96 -7.58 -2.47
C LYS A 64 -4.52 -7.96 -2.75
N THR A 65 -3.88 -8.57 -1.77
CA THR A 65 -2.53 -9.09 -1.89
C THR A 65 -2.51 -10.58 -1.63
N SER A 66 -1.84 -11.32 -2.51
CA SER A 66 -1.46 -12.71 -2.30
C SER A 66 0.06 -12.80 -2.29
N ALA A 67 0.64 -13.33 -1.24
CA ALA A 67 2.10 -13.45 -1.10
C ALA A 67 2.51 -14.89 -0.84
N GLU A 68 3.62 -15.29 -1.42
CA GLU A 68 4.33 -16.53 -1.14
C GLU A 68 5.61 -16.18 -0.41
N THR A 69 5.80 -16.76 0.76
CA THR A 69 6.92 -16.48 1.64
C THR A 69 7.72 -17.75 1.93
N ASP A 70 8.97 -17.57 2.32
CA ASP A 70 9.80 -18.65 2.84
C ASP A 70 9.42 -19.00 4.30
N GLY A 71 10.12 -19.99 4.87
CA GLY A 71 9.89 -20.41 6.26
C GLY A 71 10.18 -19.35 7.32
N ALA A 72 10.87 -18.29 6.98
CA ALA A 72 11.13 -17.13 7.85
C ALA A 72 10.13 -15.98 7.63
N GLY A 73 9.14 -16.18 6.76
CA GLY A 73 8.16 -15.13 6.42
C GLY A 73 8.65 -14.11 5.40
N LYS A 74 9.85 -14.30 4.84
CA LYS A 74 10.41 -13.39 3.83
C LYS A 74 9.79 -13.64 2.47
N LEU A 75 9.46 -12.58 1.77
CA LEU A 75 8.82 -12.62 0.46
C LEU A 75 9.65 -13.41 -0.58
N LEU A 76 8.99 -14.33 -1.27
CA LEU A 76 9.45 -14.95 -2.50
C LEU A 76 8.84 -14.26 -3.72
N ARG A 77 7.53 -14.10 -3.71
CA ARG A 77 6.78 -13.33 -4.71
C ARG A 77 5.42 -12.89 -4.17
N ALA A 78 4.87 -11.83 -4.74
CA ALA A 78 3.51 -11.39 -4.42
C ALA A 78 2.78 -10.91 -5.67
N ASP A 79 1.46 -11.01 -5.61
CA ASP A 79 0.52 -10.44 -6.58
C ASP A 79 -0.38 -9.45 -5.85
N VAL A 80 -0.28 -8.18 -6.22
CA VAL A 80 -1.13 -7.10 -5.73
C VAL A 80 -2.15 -6.79 -6.79
N ARG A 81 -3.44 -6.90 -6.42
CA ARG A 81 -4.57 -6.62 -7.28
C ARG A 81 -5.29 -5.37 -6.80
N LEU A 82 -5.48 -4.43 -7.69
CA LEU A 82 -6.13 -3.16 -7.43
C LEU A 82 -7.42 -3.06 -8.26
N PRO A 83 -8.44 -2.34 -7.80
CA PRO A 83 -9.62 -2.12 -8.64
C PRO A 83 -9.24 -1.30 -9.88
N VAL A 84 -9.93 -1.52 -10.98
CA VAL A 84 -9.74 -0.70 -12.19
C VAL A 84 -9.97 0.77 -11.86
N LYS A 85 -10.97 1.05 -11.02
CA LYS A 85 -11.32 2.39 -10.57
C LYS A 85 -11.52 2.39 -9.05
N LEU A 86 -10.78 3.24 -8.36
CA LEU A 86 -10.93 3.41 -6.91
C LEU A 86 -12.01 4.44 -6.62
N THR A 87 -13.02 4.02 -5.86
CA THR A 87 -14.12 4.88 -5.44
C THR A 87 -14.25 4.89 -3.91
N ILE A 88 -14.82 5.93 -3.38
CA ILE A 88 -15.11 6.10 -1.96
C ILE A 88 -16.55 6.51 -1.75
N ASN A 89 -17.12 6.07 -0.64
CA ASN A 89 -18.42 6.55 -0.17
C ASN A 89 -18.24 7.87 0.57
N THR A 90 -19.00 8.87 0.16
CA THR A 90 -19.04 10.17 0.84
C THR A 90 -20.50 10.50 1.21
N PRO A 91 -20.74 11.48 2.10
CA PRO A 91 -22.10 11.96 2.40
C PRO A 91 -22.86 12.42 1.15
N GLN A 92 -22.17 12.81 0.08
CA GLN A 92 -22.75 13.22 -1.20
C GLN A 92 -22.81 12.10 -2.24
N GLY A 93 -22.57 10.84 -1.82
CA GLY A 93 -22.60 9.67 -2.69
C GLY A 93 -21.22 9.12 -3.02
N ILE A 94 -21.17 8.20 -3.99
CA ILE A 94 -19.92 7.56 -4.42
C ILE A 94 -19.14 8.53 -5.30
N ARG A 95 -17.85 8.67 -5.02
CA ARG A 95 -16.94 9.53 -5.75
C ARG A 95 -15.64 8.81 -6.08
N ASP A 96 -14.96 9.27 -7.13
CA ASP A 96 -13.64 8.79 -7.47
C ASP A 96 -12.62 9.24 -6.42
N ALA A 97 -11.76 8.33 -6.02
CA ALA A 97 -10.65 8.65 -5.11
C ALA A 97 -9.53 9.38 -5.86
N GLY A 98 -8.91 10.33 -5.20
CA GLY A 98 -7.73 11.01 -5.71
C GLY A 98 -6.47 10.15 -5.61
N THR A 99 -5.38 10.63 -6.21
CA THR A 99 -4.09 9.94 -6.22
C THR A 99 -3.53 9.71 -4.83
N GLY A 100 -3.73 10.65 -3.90
CA GLY A 100 -3.27 10.50 -2.51
C GLY A 100 -3.94 9.35 -1.78
N MET A 101 -5.24 9.11 -1.99
CA MET A 101 -5.94 7.94 -1.42
C MET A 101 -5.48 6.65 -2.09
N ALA A 102 -5.31 6.66 -3.41
CA ALA A 102 -4.79 5.52 -4.15
C ALA A 102 -3.37 5.15 -3.67
N GLU A 103 -2.54 6.12 -3.36
CA GLU A 103 -1.21 5.91 -2.78
C GLU A 103 -1.26 5.17 -1.45
N VAL A 104 -2.16 5.58 -0.54
CA VAL A 104 -2.34 4.90 0.76
C VAL A 104 -2.75 3.44 0.56
N ILE A 105 -3.66 3.17 -0.36
CA ILE A 105 -4.07 1.79 -0.69
C ILE A 105 -2.89 0.99 -1.25
N ALA A 106 -2.16 1.53 -2.20
CA ALA A 106 -0.99 0.87 -2.78
C ALA A 106 0.07 0.57 -1.72
N ALA A 107 0.38 1.53 -0.85
CA ALA A 107 1.33 1.36 0.24
C ALA A 107 0.88 0.28 1.24
N HIS A 108 -0.40 0.23 1.60
CA HIS A 108 -0.99 -0.80 2.45
C HIS A 108 -0.77 -2.20 1.84
N GLU A 109 -1.08 -2.37 0.58
CA GLU A 109 -0.92 -3.66 -0.11
C GLU A 109 0.56 -4.04 -0.26
N PHE A 110 1.46 -3.10 -0.48
CA PHE A 110 2.90 -3.39 -0.52
C PHE A 110 3.44 -3.85 0.84
N VAL A 111 2.94 -3.29 1.95
CA VAL A 111 3.32 -3.75 3.29
C VAL A 111 2.79 -5.17 3.56
N HIS A 112 1.57 -5.50 3.13
CA HIS A 112 1.10 -6.88 3.14
C HIS A 112 2.02 -7.81 2.32
N ALA A 113 2.39 -7.40 1.12
CA ALA A 113 3.30 -8.16 0.26
C ALA A 113 4.68 -8.41 0.90
N LEU A 114 5.16 -7.50 1.74
CA LEU A 114 6.41 -7.66 2.48
C LEU A 114 6.31 -8.61 3.69
N GLY A 115 5.16 -9.22 3.92
CA GLY A 115 4.96 -10.23 4.96
C GLY A 115 4.16 -9.77 6.17
N HIS A 116 3.72 -8.53 6.21
CA HIS A 116 2.85 -8.01 7.27
C HIS A 116 1.40 -8.38 6.97
N GLU A 117 0.98 -9.56 7.39
CA GLU A 117 -0.37 -10.06 7.11
C GLU A 117 -1.49 -9.40 7.94
N PRO A 118 -1.31 -9.16 9.27
CA PRO A 118 -2.43 -8.69 10.09
C PRO A 118 -2.79 -7.23 9.83
N HIS A 119 -4.05 -6.89 10.12
CA HIS A 119 -4.49 -5.52 10.24
C HIS A 119 -4.35 -5.05 11.69
N ASN A 120 -3.98 -3.80 11.89
CA ASN A 120 -3.89 -3.18 13.21
C ASN A 120 -4.30 -1.70 13.17
N THR A 121 -3.36 -0.77 13.22
CA THR A 121 -3.62 0.67 13.22
C THR A 121 -2.77 1.38 12.16
N HIS A 122 -3.01 2.66 11.94
CA HIS A 122 -2.31 3.47 10.93
C HIS A 122 -2.43 2.87 9.53
N LEU A 123 -1.33 2.82 8.76
CA LEU A 123 -1.35 2.30 7.40
C LEU A 123 -1.94 0.89 7.30
N MET A 124 -1.71 0.04 8.30
CA MET A 124 -2.18 -1.36 8.30
C MET A 124 -3.53 -1.55 8.96
N ALA A 125 -4.33 -0.50 9.10
CA ALA A 125 -5.71 -0.59 9.56
C ALA A 125 -6.61 -1.23 8.50
N GLN A 126 -7.73 -1.80 8.94
CA GLN A 126 -8.64 -2.55 8.07
C GLN A 126 -9.46 -1.66 7.12
N THR A 127 -9.68 -0.41 7.49
CA THR A 127 -10.49 0.52 6.69
C THR A 127 -9.67 1.73 6.25
N LEU A 128 -10.05 2.31 5.11
CA LEU A 128 -9.38 3.50 4.58
C LEU A 128 -9.35 4.64 5.59
N ASN A 129 -10.46 4.91 6.28
CA ASN A 129 -10.52 5.93 7.32
C ASN A 129 -9.47 5.72 8.41
N LYS A 130 -9.33 4.50 8.89
CA LYS A 130 -8.36 4.15 9.93
C LYS A 130 -6.93 4.15 9.41
N MET A 131 -6.70 3.75 8.15
CA MET A 131 -5.38 3.85 7.51
C MET A 131 -4.88 5.30 7.48
N MET A 132 -5.79 6.24 7.30
CA MET A 132 -5.49 7.67 7.30
C MET A 132 -5.19 8.22 8.70
N GLY A 133 -5.59 7.49 9.74
CA GLY A 133 -5.42 7.90 11.14
C GLY A 133 -6.28 9.10 11.55
N ASP A 134 -6.02 9.62 12.73
CA ASP A 134 -6.80 10.72 13.34
C ASP A 134 -6.48 12.11 12.77
N ARG A 135 -5.78 12.17 11.66
CA ARG A 135 -5.29 13.41 11.11
C ARG A 135 -6.35 14.12 10.32
N ALA A 136 -6.68 15.33 10.71
CA ALA A 136 -7.55 16.24 9.98
C ALA A 136 -8.72 15.52 9.32
N ALA A 137 -9.61 14.98 10.12
CA ALA A 137 -10.66 14.05 9.69
C ALA A 137 -11.53 14.58 8.51
N GLY A 138 -11.61 15.89 8.33
CA GLY A 138 -12.41 16.50 7.26
C GLY A 138 -11.78 16.47 5.87
N ASP A 139 -10.48 16.56 5.77
CA ASP A 139 -9.83 16.78 4.48
C ASP A 139 -9.37 15.50 3.77
N LYS A 140 -9.22 14.43 4.51
CA LYS A 140 -8.56 13.20 4.05
C LYS A 140 -9.42 12.30 3.20
N LEU A 141 -10.70 12.38 3.37
CA LEU A 141 -11.67 11.53 2.67
C LEU A 141 -12.27 12.22 1.47
N GLN A 142 -11.84 13.43 1.17
CA GLN A 142 -12.31 14.12 -0.02
C GLN A 142 -11.69 13.49 -1.27
N ALA A 143 -12.53 13.13 -2.21
CA ALA A 143 -12.08 12.69 -3.52
C ALA A 143 -11.21 13.79 -4.15
N GLY A 144 -10.05 13.43 -4.69
CA GLY A 144 -9.14 14.38 -5.30
C GLY A 144 -8.23 15.13 -4.32
N ALA A 145 -8.21 14.76 -3.04
CA ALA A 145 -7.25 15.32 -2.10
C ALA A 145 -5.81 15.12 -2.62
N VAL A 146 -5.09 16.21 -2.79
CA VAL A 146 -3.76 16.21 -3.40
C VAL A 146 -2.67 16.04 -2.35
N ALA A 147 -2.85 16.61 -1.17
CA ALA A 147 -1.90 16.52 -0.07
C ALA A 147 -2.39 15.53 0.99
N MET A 148 -1.64 14.44 1.13
CA MET A 148 -1.91 13.44 2.15
C MET A 148 -0.89 13.54 3.28
N PRO A 149 -1.29 13.26 4.53
CA PRO A 149 -0.32 13.17 5.61
C PRO A 149 0.71 12.08 5.32
N PRO A 150 1.94 12.17 5.85
CA PRO A 150 2.94 11.12 5.70
C PRO A 150 2.41 9.76 6.14
N LEU A 151 2.82 8.70 5.45
CA LEU A 151 2.53 7.33 5.85
C LEU A 151 3.09 7.03 7.24
N GLN A 152 2.33 6.29 8.03
CA GLN A 152 2.74 5.84 9.37
C GLN A 152 2.44 4.36 9.56
N LEU A 153 3.35 3.70 10.25
CA LEU A 153 3.18 2.33 10.74
C LEU A 153 3.15 2.36 12.28
N SER A 154 2.39 1.46 12.88
CA SER A 154 2.44 1.22 14.32
C SER A 154 3.80 0.64 14.71
N ASP A 155 4.17 0.77 15.97
CA ASP A 155 5.41 0.16 16.48
C ASP A 155 5.41 -1.36 16.29
N ASP A 156 4.26 -2.02 16.48
CA ASP A 156 4.11 -3.46 16.24
C ASP A 156 4.39 -3.82 14.77
N SER A 157 3.88 -3.03 13.82
CA SER A 157 4.16 -3.24 12.40
C SER A 157 5.64 -3.04 12.06
N ILE A 158 6.26 -2.03 12.65
CA ILE A 158 7.69 -1.75 12.47
C ILE A 158 8.53 -2.92 12.97
N GLU A 159 8.28 -3.40 14.19
CA GLU A 159 9.02 -4.52 14.76
C GLU A 159 8.80 -5.83 13.99
N MET A 160 7.58 -6.08 13.51
CA MET A 160 7.30 -7.22 12.65
C MET A 160 8.12 -7.17 11.35
N LEU A 161 8.12 -6.04 10.65
CA LEU A 161 8.89 -5.87 9.41
C LEU A 161 10.41 -5.96 9.65
N LYS A 162 10.90 -5.42 10.76
CA LYS A 162 12.31 -5.58 11.15
C LYS A 162 12.66 -7.05 11.38
N GLY A 163 11.78 -7.80 12.04
CA GLY A 163 11.99 -9.24 12.26
C GLY A 163 12.08 -10.04 10.96
N ILE A 164 11.26 -9.69 9.97
CA ILE A 164 11.26 -10.35 8.65
C ILE A 164 12.48 -9.95 7.82
N TRP A 165 12.84 -8.66 7.86
CA TRP A 165 13.83 -8.06 6.96
C TRP A 165 15.13 -7.63 7.66
N SER A 166 15.46 -8.25 8.77
CA SER A 166 16.75 -8.03 9.46
C SER A 166 17.96 -8.54 8.68
#